data_b68ca7ac8306189b0aaa72b18491186a
#
_entry.id   b68ca7ac8306189b0aaa72b18491186a
#
_cell.length_a   1.000
_cell.length_b   1.000
_cell.length_c   1.000
_cell.angle_alpha   90.00
_cell.angle_beta   90.00
_cell.angle_gamma   90.00
#
_symmetry.space_group_name_H-M   'P 1'
#
loop_
_entity.id
_entity.type
_entity.pdbx_description
1 polymer ?
#
loop_
_entity_poly.entity_id
_entity_poly.type
_entity_poly.pdbx_seq_one_letter_code
_entity_poly.pdbx_strand_id
1 'polypeptide(L)'
;MLIELNSANHSEVLETDKPLVLEFYSPTCVHCKKTEAGLAENAESDDVVVAKCDITAEPALAEQYDVTALPTLLFIKNGEIKERLVGFTHKLIIAENIKKINSIAP
;
A
#
# COMPACT_ATOMS: atom_id res chain seq x y z
N MET A 1 3.78 5.40 -9.48
CA MET A 1 2.98 6.55 -9.00
C MET A 1 2.79 6.44 -7.50
N LEU A 2 3.05 7.51 -6.78
CA LEU A 2 2.91 7.53 -5.32
C LEU A 2 1.81 8.53 -4.92
N ILE A 3 0.83 8.05 -4.15
CA ILE A 3 -0.35 8.82 -3.80
C ILE A 3 -0.52 8.85 -2.28
N GLU A 4 -0.87 10.01 -1.74
CA GLU A 4 -1.29 10.09 -0.34
C GLU A 4 -2.79 9.80 -0.28
N LEU A 5 -3.17 8.68 0.33
CA LEU A 5 -4.55 8.23 0.41
C LEU A 5 -5.31 8.95 1.52
N ASN A 6 -6.53 9.36 1.23
CA ASN A 6 -7.42 9.96 2.21
C ASN A 6 -8.87 9.55 1.90
N SER A 7 -9.80 9.95 2.74
CA SER A 7 -11.20 9.59 2.55
C SER A 7 -11.81 10.17 1.27
N ALA A 8 -11.24 11.27 0.75
CA ALA A 8 -11.75 11.91 -0.46
C ALA A 8 -11.35 11.16 -1.73
N ASN A 9 -10.15 10.55 -1.78
CA ASN A 9 -9.66 9.85 -2.98
C ASN A 9 -9.69 8.33 -2.88
N HIS A 10 -10.06 7.77 -1.74
CA HIS A 10 -10.01 6.33 -1.46
C HIS A 10 -10.73 5.49 -2.54
N SER A 11 -11.98 5.82 -2.85
CA SER A 11 -12.75 5.08 -3.85
C SER A 11 -12.10 5.10 -5.22
N GLU A 12 -11.63 6.27 -5.63
CA GLU A 12 -10.99 6.46 -6.94
C GLU A 12 -9.68 5.66 -7.05
N VAL A 13 -8.87 5.70 -6.00
CA VAL A 13 -7.59 4.96 -5.99
C VAL A 13 -7.81 3.46 -6.11
N LEU A 14 -8.84 2.92 -5.43
CA LEU A 14 -9.15 1.49 -5.49
C LEU A 14 -9.70 1.04 -6.85
N GLU A 15 -10.14 1.96 -7.69
CA GLU A 15 -10.67 1.62 -9.02
C GLU A 15 -9.58 1.32 -10.05
N THR A 16 -8.31 1.54 -9.73
CA THR A 16 -7.23 1.24 -10.67
C THR A 16 -7.21 -0.24 -11.05
N ASP A 17 -6.95 -0.53 -12.33
CA ASP A 17 -6.75 -1.89 -12.80
C ASP A 17 -5.30 -2.35 -12.69
N LYS A 18 -4.42 -1.44 -12.29
CA LYS A 18 -3.01 -1.73 -12.02
C LYS A 18 -2.86 -2.37 -10.64
N PRO A 19 -1.75 -3.10 -10.39
CA PRO A 19 -1.44 -3.51 -9.03
C PRO A 19 -1.35 -2.29 -8.12
N LEU A 20 -1.96 -2.37 -6.95
CA LEU A 20 -1.97 -1.31 -5.96
C LEU A 20 -1.31 -1.81 -4.68
N VAL A 21 -0.35 -1.06 -4.17
CA VAL A 21 0.24 -1.32 -2.86
C VAL A 21 -0.19 -0.17 -1.94
N LEU A 22 -0.86 -0.51 -0.85
CA LEU A 22 -1.35 0.46 0.11
C LEU A 22 -0.60 0.28 1.42
N GLU A 23 0.12 1.32 1.85
CA GLU A 23 0.82 1.34 3.13
C GLU A 23 0.04 2.17 4.15
N PHE A 24 -0.23 1.56 5.32
CA PHE A 24 -0.69 2.31 6.48
C PHE A 24 0.50 2.62 7.36
N TYR A 25 0.67 3.89 7.72
CA TYR A 25 1.83 4.38 8.47
C TYR A 25 1.43 5.46 9.47
N SER A 26 2.39 5.88 10.30
CA SER A 26 2.27 7.09 11.09
C SER A 26 3.55 7.91 10.94
N PRO A 27 3.51 9.22 11.20
CA PRO A 27 4.70 10.09 11.06
C PRO A 27 5.86 9.70 11.97
N THR A 28 5.60 8.97 13.06
CA THR A 28 6.63 8.59 14.04
C THR A 28 7.09 7.14 13.92
N CYS A 29 6.59 6.41 12.93
CA CYS A 29 6.90 4.99 12.76
C CYS A 29 8.24 4.80 12.04
N VAL A 30 9.27 4.33 12.75
CA VAL A 30 10.61 4.12 12.18
C VAL A 30 10.60 3.04 11.10
N HIS A 31 9.93 1.91 11.36
CA HIS A 31 9.86 0.80 10.38
C HIS A 31 9.07 1.19 9.14
N CYS A 32 8.10 2.10 9.27
CA CYS A 32 7.39 2.65 8.12
C CYS A 32 8.35 3.41 7.21
N LYS A 33 9.21 4.24 7.79
CA LYS A 33 10.18 5.04 7.02
C LYS A 33 11.14 4.14 6.26
N LYS A 34 11.59 3.05 6.87
CA LYS A 34 12.48 2.07 6.21
C LYS A 34 11.76 1.38 5.05
N THR A 35 10.50 1.04 5.22
CA THR A 35 9.69 0.40 4.18
C THR A 35 9.40 1.38 3.04
N GLU A 36 9.18 2.65 3.35
CA GLU A 36 8.84 3.68 2.36
C GLU A 36 9.91 3.88 1.29
N ALA A 37 11.18 3.69 1.63
CA ALA A 37 12.25 3.78 0.64
C ALA A 37 12.04 2.75 -0.47
N GLY A 38 11.69 1.52 -0.10
CA GLY A 38 11.39 0.46 -1.06
C GLY A 38 10.10 0.69 -1.82
N LEU A 39 9.10 1.27 -1.16
CA LEU A 39 7.84 1.64 -1.81
C LEU A 39 8.07 2.72 -2.86
N ALA A 40 8.84 3.76 -2.53
CA ALA A 40 9.15 4.84 -3.45
C ALA A 40 9.87 4.32 -4.70
N GLU A 41 10.81 3.41 -4.52
CA GLU A 41 11.54 2.80 -5.63
C GLU A 41 10.61 2.00 -6.53
N ASN A 42 9.70 1.20 -5.96
CA ASN A 42 8.72 0.45 -6.73
C ASN A 42 7.70 1.37 -7.42
N ALA A 43 7.42 2.53 -6.83
CA ALA A 43 6.48 3.51 -7.37
C ALA A 43 7.00 4.24 -8.61
N GLU A 44 8.29 4.11 -8.93
CA GLU A 44 8.86 4.71 -10.13
C GLU A 44 8.29 4.12 -11.41
N SER A 45 7.80 2.88 -11.36
CA SER A 45 7.13 2.25 -12.48
C SER A 45 5.72 2.83 -12.67
N ASP A 46 5.36 3.11 -13.91
CA ASP A 46 4.01 3.55 -14.25
C ASP A 46 2.99 2.41 -14.23
N ASP A 47 3.48 1.17 -14.09
CA ASP A 47 2.62 -0.02 -14.10
C ASP A 47 2.10 -0.39 -12.72
N VAL A 48 2.45 0.37 -11.69
CA VAL A 48 2.02 0.12 -10.32
C VAL A 48 1.59 1.42 -9.66
N VAL A 49 0.59 1.33 -8.79
CA VAL A 49 0.16 2.46 -7.96
C VAL A 49 0.54 2.15 -6.53
N VAL A 50 1.25 3.07 -5.88
CA VAL A 50 1.59 2.98 -4.46
C VAL A 50 0.86 4.10 -3.74
N ALA A 51 0.08 3.75 -2.74
CA ALA A 51 -0.65 4.71 -1.93
C ALA A 51 -0.24 4.58 -0.47
N LYS A 52 -0.14 5.70 0.23
CA LYS A 52 0.20 5.76 1.66
C LYS A 52 -0.96 6.37 2.41
N CYS A 53 -1.27 5.83 3.56
CA CYS A 53 -2.34 6.35 4.41
C CYS A 53 -1.83 6.56 5.83
N ASP A 54 -1.85 7.82 6.28
CA ASP A 54 -1.47 8.19 7.63
C ASP A 54 -2.63 7.86 8.57
N ILE A 55 -2.45 6.90 9.46
CA ILE A 55 -3.53 6.47 10.37
C ILE A 55 -3.92 7.53 11.39
N THR A 56 -3.06 8.51 11.64
CA THR A 56 -3.38 9.60 12.55
C THR A 56 -4.28 10.64 11.88
N ALA A 57 -4.17 10.79 10.56
CA ALA A 57 -5.02 11.67 9.78
C ALA A 57 -6.31 10.98 9.32
N GLU A 58 -6.25 9.67 9.09
CA GLU A 58 -7.36 8.88 8.53
C GLU A 58 -7.66 7.65 9.41
N PRO A 59 -8.05 7.85 10.68
CA PRO A 59 -8.30 6.72 11.58
C PRO A 59 -9.43 5.81 11.12
N ALA A 60 -10.43 6.37 10.44
CA ALA A 60 -11.57 5.58 9.94
C ALA A 60 -11.13 4.59 8.86
N LEU A 61 -10.19 4.97 7.99
CA LEU A 61 -9.65 4.07 6.98
C LEU A 61 -8.82 2.96 7.62
N ALA A 62 -8.01 3.29 8.63
CA ALA A 62 -7.24 2.30 9.37
C ALA A 62 -8.16 1.26 10.00
N GLU A 63 -9.26 1.69 10.59
CA GLU A 63 -10.25 0.80 11.19
C GLU A 63 -10.93 -0.07 10.13
N GLN A 64 -11.30 0.52 9.00
CA GLN A 64 -11.94 -0.19 7.89
C GLN A 64 -11.08 -1.37 7.40
N TYR A 65 -9.76 -1.20 7.39
CA TYR A 65 -8.84 -2.24 6.91
C TYR A 65 -8.23 -3.07 8.03
N ASP A 66 -8.75 -2.97 9.25
CA ASP A 66 -8.29 -3.74 10.41
C ASP A 66 -6.80 -3.58 10.69
N VAL A 67 -6.30 -2.36 10.58
CA VAL A 67 -4.88 -2.07 10.83
C VAL A 67 -4.63 -2.04 12.33
N THR A 68 -3.80 -2.97 12.82
CA THR A 68 -3.47 -3.07 14.25
C THR A 68 -1.99 -2.86 14.54
N ALA A 69 -1.14 -2.84 13.51
CA ALA A 69 0.29 -2.65 13.66
C ALA A 69 0.83 -1.91 12.44
N LEU A 70 1.99 -1.27 12.57
CA LEU A 70 2.58 -0.46 11.51
C LEU A 70 4.02 -0.92 11.18
N PRO A 71 4.42 -0.83 9.91
CA PRO A 71 3.55 -0.56 8.78
C PRO A 71 2.69 -1.78 8.45
N THR A 72 1.54 -1.54 7.83
CA THR A 72 0.74 -2.60 7.21
C THR A 72 0.70 -2.32 5.72
N LEU A 73 1.10 -3.32 4.92
CA LEU A 73 1.05 -3.24 3.47
C LEU A 73 -0.06 -4.15 2.95
N LEU A 74 -0.93 -3.59 2.13
CA LEU A 74 -1.95 -4.34 1.42
C LEU A 74 -1.61 -4.36 -0.05
N PHE A 75 -1.62 -5.55 -0.64
CA PHE A 75 -1.41 -5.73 -2.07
C PHE A 75 -2.76 -6.01 -2.70
N ILE A 76 -3.21 -5.09 -3.55
CA ILE A 76 -4.58 -5.06 -4.04
C ILE A 76 -4.59 -5.15 -5.57
N LYS A 77 -5.48 -5.95 -6.12
CA LYS A 77 -5.69 -6.05 -7.56
C LYS A 77 -7.19 -6.10 -7.82
N ASN A 78 -7.64 -5.24 -8.72
CA ASN A 78 -9.07 -5.14 -9.09
C ASN A 78 -9.99 -4.93 -7.86
N GLY A 79 -9.53 -4.10 -6.91
CA GLY A 79 -10.29 -3.78 -5.71
C GLY A 79 -10.26 -4.84 -4.61
N GLU A 80 -9.56 -5.96 -4.84
CA GLU A 80 -9.48 -7.05 -3.86
C GLU A 80 -8.10 -7.13 -3.22
N ILE A 81 -8.07 -7.31 -1.89
CA ILE A 81 -6.83 -7.52 -1.15
C ILE A 81 -6.34 -8.95 -1.43
N LYS A 82 -5.16 -9.06 -2.02
CA LYS A 82 -4.55 -10.35 -2.36
C LYS A 82 -3.48 -10.78 -1.37
N GLU A 83 -2.84 -9.82 -0.68
CA GLU A 83 -1.82 -10.11 0.31
C GLU A 83 -1.78 -8.99 1.35
N ARG A 84 -1.44 -9.36 2.59
CA ARG A 84 -1.26 -8.42 3.71
C ARG A 84 0.06 -8.75 4.40
N LEU A 85 0.96 -7.77 4.50
CA LEU A 85 2.22 -7.91 5.21
C LEU A 85 2.29 -6.87 6.31
N VAL A 86 2.78 -7.26 7.47
CA VAL A 86 2.91 -6.39 8.64
C VAL A 86 4.38 -6.29 9.06
N GLY A 87 4.82 -5.08 9.35
CA GLY A 87 6.20 -4.82 9.74
C GLY A 87 7.06 -4.42 8.55
N PHE A 88 8.34 -4.14 8.83
CA PHE A 88 9.29 -3.76 7.78
C PHE A 88 9.29 -4.77 6.63
N THR A 89 9.23 -4.26 5.40
CA THR A 89 9.25 -5.08 4.20
C THR A 89 10.30 -4.55 3.23
N HIS A 90 11.23 -5.43 2.85
CA HIS A 90 12.31 -5.09 1.92
C HIS A 90 11.76 -4.84 0.51
N LYS A 91 12.40 -3.93 -0.23
CA LYS A 91 11.97 -3.55 -1.60
C LYS A 91 11.79 -4.73 -2.55
N LEU A 92 12.61 -5.76 -2.42
CA LEU A 92 12.51 -6.94 -3.29
C LEU A 92 11.28 -7.79 -2.98
N ILE A 93 10.90 -7.84 -1.70
CA ILE A 93 9.67 -8.53 -1.29
C ILE A 93 8.45 -7.76 -1.79
N ILE A 94 8.50 -6.44 -1.74
CA ILE A 94 7.44 -5.59 -2.30
C ILE A 94 7.30 -5.86 -3.80
N ALA A 95 8.41 -5.83 -4.54
CA ALA A 95 8.41 -6.08 -5.98
C ALA A 95 7.89 -7.47 -6.33
N GLU A 96 8.28 -8.48 -5.55
CA GLU A 96 7.83 -9.86 -5.74
C GLU A 96 6.32 -9.98 -5.58
N ASN A 97 5.76 -9.35 -4.56
CA ASN A 97 4.31 -9.37 -4.33
C ASN A 97 3.54 -8.60 -5.40
N ILE A 98 4.08 -7.48 -5.87
CA ILE A 98 3.49 -6.74 -6.99
C ILE A 98 3.41 -7.63 -8.23
N LYS A 99 4.50 -8.32 -8.55
CA LYS A 99 4.55 -9.24 -9.67
C LYS A 99 3.54 -10.37 -9.51
N LYS A 100 3.46 -10.93 -8.32
CA LYS A 100 2.55 -12.02 -7.97
C LYS A 100 1.10 -11.63 -8.20
N ILE A 101 0.67 -10.48 -7.66
CA ILE A 101 -0.73 -10.06 -7.81
C ILE A 101 -1.05 -9.63 -9.23
N ASN A 102 -0.06 -9.10 -9.96
CA ASN A 102 -0.25 -8.68 -11.35
C ASN A 102 -0.46 -9.86 -12.31
N SER A 103 -0.03 -11.06 -11.93
CA SER A 103 -0.22 -12.26 -12.73
C SER A 103 -1.58 -12.91 -12.50
N ILE A 104 -2.36 -12.42 -11.53
CA ILE A 104 -3.69 -12.94 -11.23
C ILE A 104 -4.67 -12.43 -12.29
N ALA A 105 -5.43 -13.35 -12.90
CA ALA A 105 -6.44 -12.99 -13.89
C ALA A 105 -7.54 -12.11 -13.27
N PRO A 106 -8.07 -11.15 -14.02
CA PRO A 106 -9.16 -10.31 -13.53
C PRO A 106 -10.42 -11.12 -13.25
#